data_6981de7d430a6e630c2ede6a67de8fca
#
_entry.id   6981de7d430a6e630c2ede6a67de8fca
#
_cell.length_a   1.000
_cell.length_b   1.000
_cell.length_c   1.000
_cell.angle_alpha   90.00
_cell.angle_beta   90.00
_cell.angle_gamma   90.00
#
_symmetry.space_group_name_H-M   'P 1'
#
loop_
_entity.id
_entity.type
_entity.pdbx_description
1 polymer ?
#
loop_
_entity_poly.entity_id
_entity_poly.type
_entity_poly.pdbx_seq_one_letter_code
_entity_poly.pdbx_strand_id
1 'polypeptide(L)'
;MAICPGGHDSASADVCDVCSAPMVPSSFPYSQATWSAVIGADRAYYEMVQEVTGPRGAAVGFPGYGAGRRFQLRGNQMRIGRRSVSRGLAPEIDLSGPPADPGISRLHAVLIAVPAGNWAVLDPGSANGTLVNGAEIAIGDQVRLEDGDRINLGVWTAITVHRDDHLDDYRVGR
;
A
#
# COMPACT_ATOMS: atom_id res chain seq x y z
N MET A 1 -16.35 13.62 32.29
CA MET A 1 -17.28 13.28 31.22
C MET A 1 -16.45 12.84 30.03
N ALA A 2 -16.70 11.67 29.53
CA ALA A 2 -16.01 11.13 28.36
C ALA A 2 -17.02 10.99 27.22
N ILE A 3 -16.58 11.18 25.96
CA ILE A 3 -17.43 11.06 24.77
C ILE A 3 -17.17 9.67 24.17
N CYS A 4 -18.24 8.87 23.97
CA CYS A 4 -18.11 7.57 23.33
C CYS A 4 -17.90 7.69 21.82
N PRO A 5 -17.46 6.61 21.14
CA PRO A 5 -17.29 6.61 19.68
C PRO A 5 -18.56 6.97 18.88
N GLY A 6 -19.75 6.84 19.50
CA GLY A 6 -21.04 7.25 18.93
C GLY A 6 -21.40 8.71 19.20
N GLY A 7 -20.51 9.51 19.83
CA GLY A 7 -20.70 10.92 20.09
C GLY A 7 -21.57 11.24 21.32
N HIS A 8 -21.88 10.28 22.19
CA HIS A 8 -22.65 10.51 23.41
C HIS A 8 -21.74 10.87 24.58
N ASP A 9 -22.16 11.86 25.38
CA ASP A 9 -21.55 12.12 26.68
C ASP A 9 -21.95 11.01 27.67
N SER A 10 -20.98 10.45 28.38
CA SER A 10 -21.20 9.42 29.39
C SER A 10 -20.48 9.74 30.69
N ALA A 11 -21.12 9.42 31.80
CA ALA A 11 -20.53 9.51 33.12
C ALA A 11 -19.69 8.28 33.45
N SER A 12 -19.95 7.15 32.83
CA SER A 12 -19.18 5.91 32.97
C SER A 12 -17.87 5.96 32.24
N ALA A 13 -16.82 5.34 32.80
CA ALA A 13 -15.49 5.26 32.20
C ALA A 13 -15.31 4.01 31.31
N ASP A 14 -16.15 3.00 31.48
CA ASP A 14 -15.96 1.69 30.85
C ASP A 14 -16.92 1.43 29.68
N VAL A 15 -18.16 1.87 29.82
CA VAL A 15 -19.25 1.62 28.87
C VAL A 15 -20.14 2.86 28.80
N CYS A 16 -20.53 3.25 27.59
CA CYS A 16 -21.43 4.37 27.39
C CYS A 16 -22.83 4.09 27.94
N ASP A 17 -23.34 4.96 28.78
CA ASP A 17 -24.65 4.84 29.43
C ASP A 17 -25.82 4.93 28.44
N VAL A 18 -25.57 5.44 27.20
CA VAL A 18 -26.60 5.64 26.19
C VAL A 18 -26.62 4.51 25.16
N CYS A 19 -25.46 4.04 24.66
CA CYS A 19 -25.41 3.05 23.59
C CYS A 19 -24.67 1.76 23.94
N SER A 20 -24.24 1.61 25.19
CA SER A 20 -23.50 0.45 25.70
C SER A 20 -22.20 0.14 24.93
N ALA A 21 -21.72 1.09 24.12
CA ALA A 21 -20.42 0.96 23.48
C ALA A 21 -19.30 1.07 24.51
N PRO A 22 -18.22 0.30 24.38
CA PRO A 22 -17.06 0.44 25.26
C PRO A 22 -16.49 1.84 25.15
N MET A 23 -16.24 2.48 26.31
CA MET A 23 -15.56 3.76 26.38
C MET A 23 -14.08 3.51 26.17
N VAL A 24 -13.60 3.83 24.99
CA VAL A 24 -12.16 3.78 24.72
C VAL A 24 -11.54 5.02 25.39
N PRO A 25 -10.61 4.87 26.36
CA PRO A 25 -9.94 6.02 26.93
C PRO A 25 -9.27 6.81 25.81
N SER A 26 -9.53 8.11 25.76
CA SER A 26 -8.92 9.04 24.79
C SER A 26 -7.39 9.18 24.92
N SER A 27 -6.79 8.40 25.80
CA SER A 27 -5.38 8.48 26.17
C SER A 27 -4.58 7.20 25.95
N PHE A 28 -5.02 6.29 25.05
CA PHE A 28 -4.02 5.44 24.44
C PHE A 28 -3.46 6.22 23.25
N PRO A 29 -2.17 6.55 23.26
CA PRO A 29 -1.49 6.86 22.03
C PRO A 29 -1.52 5.54 21.24
N TYR A 30 -2.54 5.35 20.41
CA TYR A 30 -2.34 4.50 19.26
C TYR A 30 -1.25 5.21 18.49
N SER A 31 -0.02 4.80 18.70
CA SER A 31 1.02 4.96 17.72
C SER A 31 0.47 4.26 16.50
N GLN A 32 -0.28 5.00 15.67
CA GLN A 32 -0.72 4.50 14.40
C GLN A 32 0.57 4.39 13.60
N ALA A 33 1.08 3.17 13.52
CA ALA A 33 2.17 2.88 12.63
C ALA A 33 1.79 3.49 11.28
N THR A 34 2.55 4.47 10.84
CA THR A 34 2.35 5.07 9.53
C THR A 34 3.04 4.17 8.52
N TRP A 35 2.36 3.92 7.41
CA TRP A 35 2.91 3.11 6.34
C TRP A 35 3.23 3.97 5.13
N SER A 36 4.28 3.60 4.44
CA SER A 36 4.66 4.23 3.19
C SER A 36 5.02 3.18 2.14
N ALA A 37 4.83 3.54 0.86
CA ALA A 37 5.23 2.76 -0.29
C ALA A 37 6.30 3.51 -1.06
N VAL A 38 7.44 2.87 -1.32
CA VAL A 38 8.53 3.42 -2.12
C VAL A 38 8.55 2.68 -3.46
N ILE A 39 8.35 3.44 -4.55
CA ILE A 39 8.29 2.91 -5.91
C ILE A 39 9.64 3.10 -6.59
N GLY A 40 10.14 2.04 -7.20
CA GLY A 40 11.39 2.06 -7.97
C GLY A 40 11.37 1.03 -9.09
N ALA A 41 12.48 0.97 -9.84
CA ALA A 41 12.73 -0.07 -10.82
C ALA A 41 13.56 -1.19 -10.21
N ASP A 42 13.18 -2.44 -10.51
CA ASP A 42 13.85 -3.64 -10.03
C ASP A 42 14.52 -4.36 -11.19
N ARG A 43 15.84 -4.37 -11.20
CA ARG A 43 16.65 -5.01 -12.24
C ARG A 43 16.48 -6.53 -12.24
N ALA A 44 16.51 -7.15 -11.07
CA ALA A 44 16.39 -8.60 -10.95
C ALA A 44 15.01 -9.09 -11.41
N TYR A 45 13.95 -8.37 -11.04
CA TYR A 45 12.59 -8.66 -11.51
C TYR A 45 12.49 -8.48 -13.03
N TYR A 46 13.03 -7.40 -13.58
CA TYR A 46 13.07 -7.17 -15.02
C TYR A 46 13.74 -8.33 -15.78
N GLU A 47 14.91 -8.78 -15.32
CA GLU A 47 15.63 -9.89 -15.93
C GLU A 47 14.83 -11.18 -15.89
N MET A 48 14.19 -11.49 -14.76
CA MET A 48 13.28 -12.63 -14.62
C MET A 48 12.11 -12.56 -15.62
N VAL A 49 11.47 -11.39 -15.77
CA VAL A 49 10.36 -11.19 -16.72
C VAL A 49 10.84 -11.39 -18.16
N GLN A 50 12.05 -10.90 -18.49
CA GLN A 50 12.62 -11.09 -19.84
C GLN A 50 12.90 -12.57 -20.15
N GLU A 51 13.38 -13.34 -19.20
CA GLU A 51 13.61 -14.79 -19.34
C GLU A 51 12.32 -15.53 -19.63
N VAL A 52 11.24 -15.20 -18.92
CA VAL A 52 9.93 -15.85 -19.08
C VAL A 52 9.22 -15.45 -20.38
N THR A 53 9.30 -14.17 -20.76
CA THR A 53 8.61 -13.64 -21.96
C THR A 53 9.40 -13.86 -23.25
N GLY A 54 10.69 -14.14 -23.16
CA GLY A 54 11.56 -14.40 -24.31
C GLY A 54 11.68 -13.20 -25.27
N PRO A 55 12.00 -13.44 -26.57
CA PRO A 55 12.26 -12.38 -27.55
C PRO A 55 11.10 -11.40 -27.77
N ARG A 56 9.88 -11.78 -27.44
CA ARG A 56 8.69 -10.90 -27.54
C ARG A 56 8.64 -9.87 -26.44
N GLY A 57 9.28 -10.10 -25.29
CA GLY A 57 9.44 -9.15 -24.20
C GLY A 57 10.62 -8.19 -24.35
N ALA A 58 11.55 -8.49 -25.26
CA ALA A 58 12.80 -7.75 -25.45
C ALA A 58 12.64 -6.30 -25.96
N ALA A 59 11.43 -5.90 -26.34
CA ALA A 59 11.16 -4.53 -26.82
C ALA A 59 11.07 -3.49 -25.70
N VAL A 60 10.99 -3.90 -24.43
CA VAL A 60 10.87 -2.99 -23.28
C VAL A 60 12.22 -2.87 -22.60
N GLY A 61 12.87 -1.72 -22.76
CA GLY A 61 14.14 -1.44 -22.08
C GLY A 61 13.97 -1.22 -20.58
N PHE A 62 14.97 -1.64 -19.80
CA PHE A 62 15.03 -1.27 -18.39
C PHE A 62 15.29 0.25 -18.27
N PRO A 63 14.55 0.99 -17.41
CA PRO A 63 14.78 2.41 -17.25
C PRO A 63 16.19 2.66 -16.69
N GLY A 64 16.97 3.46 -17.42
CA GLY A 64 18.34 3.81 -17.00
C GLY A 64 18.40 4.72 -15.77
N TYR A 65 17.27 5.32 -15.41
CA TYR A 65 17.15 6.24 -14.28
C TYR A 65 15.73 6.20 -13.74
N GLY A 66 15.60 6.04 -12.44
CA GLY A 66 14.33 6.13 -11.73
C GLY A 66 14.57 6.62 -10.31
N ALA A 67 14.27 7.88 -10.05
CA ALA A 67 14.20 8.34 -8.67
C ALA A 67 13.05 7.64 -7.97
N GLY A 68 13.31 6.99 -6.84
CA GLY A 68 12.28 6.37 -6.02
C GLY A 68 11.22 7.40 -5.62
N ARG A 69 9.95 7.10 -5.85
CA ARG A 69 8.83 7.93 -5.38
C ARG A 69 8.25 7.32 -4.13
N ARG A 70 8.04 8.14 -3.09
CA ARG A 70 7.44 7.71 -1.83
C ARG A 70 6.01 8.21 -1.71
N PHE A 71 5.11 7.34 -1.30
CA PHE A 71 3.71 7.61 -1.03
C PHE A 71 3.38 7.20 0.39
N GLN A 72 2.76 8.09 1.16
CA GLN A 72 2.18 7.73 2.45
C GLN A 72 0.89 6.94 2.23
N LEU A 73 0.75 5.79 2.89
CA LEU A 73 -0.47 5.01 2.85
C LEU A 73 -1.53 5.67 3.75
N ARG A 74 -2.70 5.94 3.19
CA ARG A 74 -3.78 6.67 3.86
C ARG A 74 -5.16 6.12 3.50
N GLY A 75 -6.12 6.34 4.40
CA GLY A 75 -7.50 5.91 4.19
C GLY A 75 -7.66 4.41 4.30
N ASN A 76 -8.72 3.89 3.70
CA ASN A 76 -9.07 2.47 3.77
C ASN A 76 -8.50 1.66 2.60
N GLN A 77 -8.16 2.32 1.50
CA GLN A 77 -7.57 1.70 0.32
C GLN A 77 -6.78 2.71 -0.51
N MET A 78 -5.79 2.22 -1.26
CA MET A 78 -5.07 2.97 -2.28
C MET A 78 -4.92 2.12 -3.53
N ARG A 79 -5.40 2.64 -4.65
CA ARG A 79 -5.33 1.98 -5.96
C ARG A 79 -3.97 2.25 -6.58
N ILE A 80 -3.39 1.23 -7.18
CA ILE A 80 -2.12 1.28 -7.91
C ILE A 80 -2.40 1.01 -9.37
N GLY A 81 -1.90 1.87 -10.26
CA GLY A 81 -2.09 1.65 -11.67
C GLY A 81 -1.77 2.88 -12.53
N ARG A 82 -2.23 2.87 -13.77
CA ARG A 82 -2.06 3.98 -14.69
C ARG A 82 -3.34 4.83 -14.78
N ARG A 83 -3.16 6.12 -14.70
CA ARG A 83 -4.27 7.06 -14.93
C ARG A 83 -4.91 6.83 -16.29
N SER A 84 -6.24 6.94 -16.36
CA SER A 84 -7.01 6.86 -17.59
C SER A 84 -8.12 7.91 -17.60
N VAL A 85 -7.89 9.01 -18.31
CA VAL A 85 -8.84 10.12 -18.41
C VAL A 85 -10.15 9.65 -19.06
N SER A 86 -10.06 8.85 -20.14
CA SER A 86 -11.23 8.35 -20.86
C SER A 86 -12.13 7.42 -20.04
N ARG A 87 -11.61 6.84 -18.95
CA ARG A 87 -12.35 5.96 -18.02
C ARG A 87 -12.57 6.57 -16.64
N GLY A 88 -12.19 7.82 -16.44
CA GLY A 88 -12.30 8.49 -15.14
C GLY A 88 -11.48 7.81 -14.02
N LEU A 89 -10.40 7.08 -14.37
CA LEU A 89 -9.56 6.39 -13.40
C LEU A 89 -8.38 7.28 -13.00
N ALA A 90 -8.29 7.59 -11.72
CA ALA A 90 -7.17 8.29 -11.11
C ALA A 90 -6.73 7.50 -9.86
N PRO A 91 -5.79 6.55 -10.01
CA PRO A 91 -5.27 5.79 -8.87
C PRO A 91 -4.48 6.71 -7.94
N GLU A 92 -4.51 6.43 -6.65
CA GLU A 92 -3.76 7.17 -5.62
C GLU A 92 -2.25 7.02 -5.81
N ILE A 93 -1.81 5.83 -6.25
CA ILE A 93 -0.43 5.56 -6.67
C ILE A 93 -0.44 5.48 -8.20
N ASP A 94 -0.29 6.65 -8.83
CA ASP A 94 -0.29 6.78 -10.29
C ASP A 94 1.10 6.46 -10.87
N LEU A 95 1.17 5.41 -11.67
CA LEU A 95 2.36 4.90 -12.35
C LEU A 95 2.42 5.29 -13.84
N SER A 96 1.66 6.31 -14.25
CA SER A 96 1.68 6.81 -15.64
C SER A 96 2.89 7.69 -15.95
N GLY A 97 3.56 8.20 -14.91
CA GLY A 97 4.70 9.13 -15.08
C GLY A 97 5.95 8.45 -15.65
N PRO A 98 6.86 9.22 -16.27
CA PRO A 98 8.12 8.69 -16.78
C PRO A 98 9.10 8.31 -15.64
N PRO A 99 9.83 7.19 -15.79
CA PRO A 99 9.66 6.20 -16.84
C PRO A 99 8.38 5.39 -16.62
N ALA A 100 7.56 5.26 -17.66
CA ALA A 100 6.32 4.50 -17.59
C ALA A 100 6.59 3.02 -17.88
N ASP A 101 6.15 2.15 -16.96
CA ASP A 101 6.20 0.70 -17.17
C ASP A 101 4.99 0.26 -18.00
N PRO A 102 5.21 -0.24 -19.24
CA PRO A 102 4.10 -0.61 -20.13
C PRO A 102 3.31 -1.82 -19.64
N GLY A 103 3.87 -2.61 -18.72
CA GLY A 103 3.22 -3.77 -18.13
C GLY A 103 2.20 -3.43 -17.04
N ILE A 104 2.11 -2.17 -16.62
CA ILE A 104 1.16 -1.76 -15.58
C ILE A 104 -0.26 -1.61 -16.16
N SER A 105 -1.23 -2.27 -15.55
CA SER A 105 -2.66 -2.12 -15.84
C SER A 105 -3.21 -0.79 -15.33
N ARG A 106 -4.36 -0.34 -15.83
CA ARG A 106 -5.06 0.86 -15.35
C ARG A 106 -5.44 0.78 -13.87
N LEU A 107 -5.95 -0.36 -13.46
CA LEU A 107 -6.04 -0.79 -12.08
C LEU A 107 -5.22 -2.08 -11.99
N HIS A 108 -4.07 -2.04 -11.35
CA HIS A 108 -3.14 -3.17 -11.32
C HIS A 108 -3.20 -3.90 -9.99
N ALA A 109 -3.11 -3.15 -8.91
CA ALA A 109 -3.23 -3.68 -7.56
C ALA A 109 -3.96 -2.68 -6.66
N VAL A 110 -4.42 -3.15 -5.52
CA VAL A 110 -5.06 -2.32 -4.50
C VAL A 110 -4.42 -2.63 -3.15
N LEU A 111 -3.92 -1.61 -2.48
CA LEU A 111 -3.57 -1.68 -1.07
C LEU A 111 -4.82 -1.45 -0.24
N ILE A 112 -5.07 -2.31 0.74
CA ILE A 112 -6.26 -2.29 1.59
C ILE A 112 -5.81 -2.21 3.04
N ALA A 113 -6.36 -1.25 3.79
CA ALA A 113 -6.17 -1.18 5.23
C ALA A 113 -6.87 -2.35 5.91
N VAL A 114 -6.15 -3.09 6.75
CA VAL A 114 -6.68 -4.21 7.52
C VAL A 114 -6.56 -3.94 9.02
N PRO A 115 -7.27 -4.68 9.88
CA PRO A 115 -7.27 -4.45 11.32
C PRO A 115 -5.86 -4.32 11.93
N ALA A 116 -5.78 -3.62 13.05
CA ALA A 116 -4.55 -3.32 13.80
C ALA A 116 -3.55 -2.42 13.05
N GLY A 117 -4.04 -1.52 12.16
CA GLY A 117 -3.21 -0.54 11.47
C GLY A 117 -2.23 -1.15 10.47
N ASN A 118 -2.56 -2.33 9.93
CA ASN A 118 -1.77 -3.00 8.90
C ASN A 118 -2.37 -2.81 7.51
N TRP A 119 -1.64 -3.27 6.51
CA TRP A 119 -2.07 -3.23 5.10
C TRP A 119 -1.98 -4.61 4.46
N ALA A 120 -2.80 -4.81 3.44
CA ALA A 120 -2.75 -5.97 2.56
C ALA A 120 -2.75 -5.51 1.11
N VAL A 121 -2.27 -6.34 0.21
CA VAL A 121 -2.34 -6.12 -1.24
C VAL A 121 -3.29 -7.13 -1.86
N LEU A 122 -4.01 -6.68 -2.89
CA LEU A 122 -4.94 -7.46 -3.70
C LEU A 122 -4.65 -7.20 -5.17
N ASP A 123 -4.64 -8.25 -6.00
CA ASP A 123 -4.69 -8.13 -7.47
C ASP A 123 -6.16 -8.24 -7.93
N PRO A 124 -6.76 -7.19 -8.50
CA PRO A 124 -8.14 -7.22 -8.98
C PRO A 124 -8.32 -7.87 -10.36
N GLY A 125 -7.28 -8.46 -10.92
CA GLY A 125 -7.24 -9.03 -12.28
C GLY A 125 -6.36 -8.21 -13.21
N SER A 126 -5.12 -7.97 -12.81
CA SER A 126 -4.12 -7.31 -13.65
C SER A 126 -3.75 -8.18 -14.84
N ALA A 127 -3.24 -7.55 -15.91
CA ALA A 127 -2.88 -8.27 -17.13
C ALA A 127 -1.61 -9.14 -16.99
N ASN A 128 -0.70 -8.74 -16.11
CA ASN A 128 0.61 -9.38 -15.96
C ASN A 128 0.83 -10.00 -14.57
N GLY A 129 -0.18 -9.98 -13.71
CA GLY A 129 -0.07 -10.48 -12.34
C GLY A 129 0.67 -9.53 -11.40
N THR A 130 0.58 -9.84 -10.12
CA THR A 130 1.23 -9.13 -9.02
C THR A 130 2.01 -10.14 -8.19
N LEU A 131 3.25 -9.85 -7.87
CA LEU A 131 4.06 -10.70 -7.00
C LEU A 131 4.31 -9.99 -5.66
N VAL A 132 4.33 -10.78 -4.59
CA VAL A 132 4.79 -10.33 -3.27
C VAL A 132 5.98 -11.19 -2.86
N ASN A 133 7.13 -10.56 -2.65
CA ASN A 133 8.40 -11.22 -2.33
C ASN A 133 8.75 -12.36 -3.31
N GLY A 134 8.46 -12.15 -4.59
CA GLY A 134 8.74 -13.11 -5.66
C GLY A 134 7.68 -14.21 -5.85
N ALA A 135 6.64 -14.25 -5.01
CA ALA A 135 5.53 -15.18 -5.16
C ALA A 135 4.32 -14.49 -5.79
N GLU A 136 3.78 -15.05 -6.86
CA GLU A 136 2.57 -14.53 -7.50
C GLU A 136 1.36 -14.71 -6.58
N ILE A 137 0.53 -13.66 -6.47
CA ILE A 137 -0.70 -13.71 -5.69
C ILE A 137 -1.89 -14.05 -6.60
N ALA A 138 -2.82 -14.84 -6.08
CA ALA A 138 -4.02 -15.17 -6.86
C ALA A 138 -4.94 -13.95 -6.97
N ILE A 139 -5.64 -13.83 -8.11
CA ILE A 139 -6.61 -12.75 -8.35
C ILE A 139 -7.70 -12.82 -7.29
N GLY A 140 -7.93 -11.70 -6.62
CA GLY A 140 -8.93 -11.55 -5.57
C GLY A 140 -8.46 -11.91 -4.17
N ASP A 141 -7.32 -12.57 -4.02
CA ASP A 141 -6.76 -12.90 -2.71
C ASP A 141 -6.08 -11.68 -2.08
N GLN A 142 -6.28 -11.54 -0.76
CA GLN A 142 -5.63 -10.51 0.03
C GLN A 142 -4.39 -11.06 0.72
N VAL A 143 -3.24 -10.53 0.38
CA VAL A 143 -1.97 -10.88 1.02
C VAL A 143 -1.58 -9.78 2.00
N ARG A 144 -1.50 -10.12 3.29
CA ARG A 144 -1.08 -9.19 4.35
C ARG A 144 0.38 -8.80 4.14
N LEU A 145 0.67 -7.53 4.32
CA LEU A 145 2.01 -6.96 4.15
C LEU A 145 2.70 -6.77 5.49
N GLU A 146 4.01 -7.01 5.49
CA GLU A 146 4.93 -6.73 6.58
C GLU A 146 5.90 -5.62 6.17
N ASP A 147 6.61 -5.05 7.15
CA ASP A 147 7.64 -4.05 6.89
C ASP A 147 8.76 -4.63 6.00
N GLY A 148 9.08 -3.90 4.94
CA GLY A 148 10.09 -4.31 3.97
C GLY A 148 9.57 -5.23 2.85
N ASP A 149 8.29 -5.63 2.87
CA ASP A 149 7.73 -6.45 1.79
C ASP A 149 7.82 -5.74 0.44
N ARG A 150 8.10 -6.54 -0.58
CA ARG A 150 8.31 -6.08 -1.95
C ARG A 150 7.21 -6.59 -2.86
N ILE A 151 6.51 -5.66 -3.50
CA ILE A 151 5.46 -5.94 -4.48
C ILE A 151 6.04 -5.65 -5.87
N ASN A 152 6.08 -6.64 -6.74
CA ASN A 152 6.52 -6.48 -8.13
C ASN A 152 5.34 -6.48 -9.10
N LEU A 153 5.35 -5.55 -10.04
CA LEU A 153 4.28 -5.25 -10.98
C LEU A 153 4.86 -4.98 -12.38
N GLY A 154 4.07 -5.29 -13.41
CA GLY A 154 4.43 -4.95 -14.79
C GLY A 154 5.67 -5.66 -15.29
N VAL A 155 6.62 -4.90 -15.85
CA VAL A 155 7.85 -5.44 -16.43
C VAL A 155 9.07 -5.23 -15.52
N TRP A 156 9.08 -4.15 -14.73
CA TRP A 156 10.26 -3.79 -13.91
C TRP A 156 9.90 -3.01 -12.64
N THR A 157 8.63 -2.72 -12.39
CA THR A 157 8.23 -1.91 -11.24
C THR A 157 8.28 -2.71 -9.95
N ALA A 158 8.90 -2.14 -8.92
CA ALA A 158 8.84 -2.64 -7.55
C ALA A 158 8.30 -1.56 -6.62
N ILE A 159 7.50 -1.99 -5.66
CA ILE A 159 7.01 -1.19 -4.55
C ILE A 159 7.46 -1.85 -3.26
N THR A 160 8.29 -1.18 -2.48
CA THR A 160 8.66 -1.64 -1.14
C THR A 160 7.79 -0.91 -0.13
N VAL A 161 7.11 -1.64 0.73
CA VAL A 161 6.32 -1.05 1.80
C VAL A 161 7.15 -0.92 3.07
N HIS A 162 6.98 0.19 3.77
CA HIS A 162 7.65 0.45 5.05
C HIS A 162 6.63 0.82 6.09
N ARG A 163 6.79 0.24 7.26
CA ARG A 163 6.06 0.59 8.46
C ARG A 163 6.93 1.52 9.30
N ASP A 164 6.54 2.78 9.35
CA ASP A 164 7.20 3.76 10.19
C ASP A 164 6.57 3.65 11.60
N ASP A 165 7.20 2.91 12.49
CA ASP A 165 6.84 2.95 13.91
C ASP A 165 7.31 4.30 14.44
N HIS A 166 6.40 5.23 14.68
CA HIS A 166 6.69 6.41 15.47
C HIS A 166 6.96 5.97 16.91
N LEU A 167 8.20 5.62 17.19
CA LEU A 167 8.73 5.72 18.52
C LEU A 167 8.82 7.23 18.79
N ASP A 168 7.84 7.78 19.48
CA ASP A 168 7.97 9.08 20.09
C ASP A 168 9.25 9.04 20.93
N ASP A 169 10.31 9.65 20.39
CA ASP A 169 11.56 9.92 21.12
C ASP A 169 11.27 11.01 22.15
N TYR A 170 10.51 10.64 23.18
CA TYR A 170 10.31 11.46 24.36
C TYR A 170 11.58 11.42 25.20
N ARG A 171 12.68 11.93 24.64
CA ARG A 171 13.82 12.33 25.46
C ARG A 171 13.46 13.61 26.18
N VAL A 172 12.86 13.44 27.34
CA VAL A 172 12.88 14.46 28.38
C VAL A 172 14.33 14.76 28.69
N GLY A 173 14.81 15.91 28.20
CA GLY A 173 16.11 16.46 28.59
C GLY A 173 16.11 16.75 30.09
N ARG A 174 17.10 16.27 30.77
CA ARG A 174 17.53 16.77 32.07
C ARG A 174 18.39 18.02 31.90
#